data_133e7186ab2afe84bc11baadf7fb224c
#
_entry.id   133e7186ab2afe84bc11baadf7fb224c
#
_cell.length_a   1.000
_cell.length_b   1.000
_cell.length_c   1.000
_cell.angle_alpha   90.00
_cell.angle_beta   90.00
_cell.angle_gamma   90.00
#
_symmetry.space_group_name_H-M   'P 1'
#
loop_
_entity.id
_entity.type
_entity.pdbx_description
1 polymer ?
#
loop_
_entity_poly.entity_id
_entity_poly.type
_entity_poly.pdbx_seq_one_letter_code
_entity_poly.pdbx_strand_id
1 'polypeptide(L)'
;LSRLVGRGIEYNLEGNPFAPPRGDYPGFLALVAQVRPDQATLVPDSDDQLTSDHGFDLARDWERLEPLVAQLRECGARVSVFVDPGLTRGFEEAHRIGISRVEIYTGPYAAAFAAGSAESALADCLATARAAQAAGLEVNAGHDLDQANLGPFLRAVPQVAEVSIGHAL
;
A
#
# COMPACT_ATOMS: atom_id res chain seq x y z
N LEU A 1 12.59 10.14 14.57
CA LEU A 1 11.75 10.41 13.39
C LEU A 1 11.63 11.92 13.12
N SER A 2 11.26 12.74 14.11
CA SER A 2 11.16 14.21 13.95
C SER A 2 12.44 14.91 13.43
N ARG A 3 13.62 14.27 13.52
CA ARG A 3 14.89 14.80 12.97
C ARG A 3 15.09 14.50 11.48
N LEU A 4 14.32 13.59 10.90
CA LEU A 4 14.36 13.22 9.48
C LEU A 4 13.30 13.98 8.67
N VAL A 5 12.15 14.22 9.29
CA VAL A 5 11.09 15.06 8.73
C VAL A 5 11.62 16.50 8.59
N GLY A 6 11.59 17.06 7.41
CA GLY A 6 12.16 18.39 7.09
C GLY A 6 13.49 18.38 6.36
N ARG A 7 14.06 17.19 6.05
CA ARG A 7 15.27 17.05 5.20
C ARG A 7 14.97 16.62 3.77
N GLY A 8 13.73 16.76 3.31
CA GLY A 8 13.30 16.26 1.99
C GLY A 8 13.07 14.74 1.94
N ILE A 9 12.93 14.11 3.13
CA ILE A 9 12.57 12.70 3.25
C ILE A 9 11.10 12.64 3.65
N GLU A 10 10.30 11.99 2.83
CA GLU A 10 8.89 11.70 3.14
C GLU A 10 8.79 10.59 4.18
N TYR A 11 7.82 10.73 5.09
CA TYR A 11 7.52 9.73 6.10
C TYR A 11 6.19 9.06 5.77
N ASN A 12 6.21 7.75 5.55
CA ASN A 12 5.02 6.91 5.42
C ASN A 12 4.73 6.18 6.73
N LEU A 13 3.48 6.22 7.18
CA LEU A 13 2.99 5.42 8.30
C LEU A 13 2.02 4.37 7.75
N GLU A 14 2.32 3.10 8.00
CA GLU A 14 1.52 1.97 7.55
C GLU A 14 0.80 1.31 8.72
N GLY A 15 -0.45 0.88 8.52
CA GLY A 15 -1.20 0.16 9.54
C GLY A 15 -2.65 -0.12 9.19
N ASN A 16 -3.28 -0.95 10.03
CA ASN A 16 -4.69 -1.25 9.92
C ASN A 16 -5.52 -0.08 10.51
N PRO A 17 -6.33 0.61 9.66
CA PRO A 17 -7.14 1.75 10.12
C PRO A 17 -8.29 1.33 11.04
N PHE A 18 -8.63 0.04 11.09
CA PHE A 18 -9.70 -0.50 11.92
C PHE A 18 -9.20 -1.06 13.25
N ALA A 19 -7.88 -1.13 13.46
CA ALA A 19 -7.31 -1.64 14.70
C ALA A 19 -7.70 -0.73 15.88
N PRO A 20 -8.35 -1.27 16.94
CA PRO A 20 -8.74 -0.49 18.10
C PRO A 20 -7.52 -0.09 18.93
N PRO A 21 -7.64 0.96 19.77
CA PRO A 21 -6.62 1.27 20.77
C PRO A 21 -6.34 0.07 21.68
N ARG A 22 -5.07 -0.18 22.02
CA ARG A 22 -4.65 -1.29 22.87
C ARG A 22 -3.37 -0.94 23.65
N GLY A 23 -3.43 -0.98 24.99
CA GLY A 23 -2.31 -0.56 25.83
C GLY A 23 -1.85 0.86 25.48
N ASP A 24 -0.57 1.01 25.13
CA ASP A 24 0.00 2.30 24.72
C ASP A 24 -0.25 2.62 23.22
N TYR A 25 -0.85 1.73 22.48
CA TYR A 25 -1.23 1.96 21.09
C TYR A 25 -2.57 2.71 21.02
N PRO A 26 -2.58 3.97 20.55
CA PRO A 26 -3.78 4.81 20.56
C PRO A 26 -4.74 4.54 19.39
N GLY A 27 -4.42 3.60 18.50
CA GLY A 27 -5.08 3.38 17.22
C GLY A 27 -4.41 4.11 16.07
N PHE A 28 -4.56 3.56 14.86
CA PHE A 28 -3.86 4.06 13.66
C PHE A 28 -4.19 5.53 13.34
N LEU A 29 -5.49 5.88 13.33
CA LEU A 29 -5.93 7.25 13.02
C LEU A 29 -5.39 8.28 14.04
N ALA A 30 -5.36 7.91 15.32
CA ALA A 30 -4.81 8.79 16.36
C ALA A 30 -3.29 8.97 16.19
N LEU A 31 -2.55 7.91 15.78
CA LEU A 31 -1.14 8.02 15.46
C LEU A 31 -0.90 8.95 14.28
N VAL A 32 -1.67 8.82 13.19
CA VAL A 32 -1.56 9.70 12.02
C VAL A 32 -1.84 11.15 12.41
N ALA A 33 -2.88 11.41 13.21
CA ALA A 33 -3.22 12.75 13.67
C ALA A 33 -2.10 13.37 14.54
N GLN A 34 -1.41 12.55 15.34
CA GLN A 34 -0.31 12.98 16.20
C GLN A 34 0.99 13.21 15.43
N VAL A 35 1.32 12.29 14.50
CA VAL A 35 2.60 12.27 13.79
C VAL A 35 2.58 13.14 12.54
N ARG A 36 1.41 13.24 11.89
CA ARG A 36 1.20 13.93 10.61
C ARG A 36 2.22 13.50 9.54
N PRO A 37 2.19 12.21 9.16
CA PRO A 37 3.09 11.71 8.12
C PRO A 37 2.75 12.32 6.76
N ASP A 38 3.70 12.28 5.83
CA ASP A 38 3.45 12.68 4.45
C ASP A 38 2.52 11.72 3.72
N GLN A 39 2.58 10.43 4.10
CA GLN A 39 1.72 9.37 3.56
C GLN A 39 1.22 8.45 4.67
N ALA A 40 0.01 7.94 4.51
CA ALA A 40 -0.57 6.87 5.32
C ALA A 40 -0.97 5.72 4.39
N THR A 41 -0.34 4.56 4.56
CA THR A 41 -0.67 3.32 3.82
C THR A 41 -1.57 2.44 4.69
N LEU A 42 -2.76 2.14 4.16
CA LEU A 42 -3.76 1.34 4.85
C LEU A 42 -3.62 -0.13 4.45
N VAL A 43 -3.55 -1.01 5.46
CA VAL A 43 -3.50 -2.46 5.30
C VAL A 43 -4.68 -3.11 6.04
N PRO A 44 -5.27 -4.23 5.53
CA PRO A 44 -6.43 -4.88 6.16
C PRO A 44 -6.04 -5.87 7.25
N ASP A 45 -4.82 -5.84 7.75
CA ASP A 45 -4.25 -6.83 8.66
C ASP A 45 -5.13 -7.08 9.89
N SER A 46 -5.16 -8.32 10.33
CA SER A 46 -5.75 -8.69 11.62
C SER A 46 -4.73 -8.56 12.75
N ASP A 47 -5.23 -8.58 14.00
CA ASP A 47 -4.39 -8.51 15.20
C ASP A 47 -3.43 -9.70 15.38
N ASP A 48 -3.71 -10.81 14.71
CA ASP A 48 -2.93 -12.06 14.81
C ASP A 48 -1.88 -12.20 13.70
N GLN A 49 -1.80 -11.24 12.77
CA GLN A 49 -0.83 -11.24 11.67
C GLN A 49 0.49 -10.59 12.10
N LEU A 50 1.60 -11.21 11.71
CA LEU A 50 2.95 -10.67 11.93
C LEU A 50 3.38 -9.73 10.80
N THR A 51 2.79 -9.88 9.62
CA THR A 51 3.03 -9.05 8.43
C THR A 51 1.82 -9.14 7.52
N SER A 52 1.67 -8.15 6.64
CA SER A 52 0.59 -8.13 5.65
C SER A 52 0.71 -9.29 4.68
N ASP A 53 -0.37 -10.01 4.45
CA ASP A 53 -0.43 -11.17 3.56
C ASP A 53 -1.55 -11.07 2.51
N HIS A 54 -2.33 -9.98 2.54
CA HIS A 54 -3.38 -9.66 1.58
C HIS A 54 -3.68 -8.16 1.58
N GLY A 55 -4.36 -7.70 0.53
CA GLY A 55 -4.79 -6.33 0.36
C GLY A 55 -6.29 -6.12 0.52
N PHE A 56 -6.74 -4.87 0.38
CA PHE A 56 -8.16 -4.53 0.33
C PHE A 56 -8.80 -4.94 -1.01
N ASP A 57 -10.03 -5.46 -0.96
CA ASP A 57 -10.92 -5.53 -2.11
C ASP A 57 -11.65 -4.19 -2.27
N LEU A 58 -11.10 -3.29 -3.09
CA LEU A 58 -11.60 -1.93 -3.23
C LEU A 58 -13.04 -1.85 -3.76
N ALA A 59 -13.48 -2.83 -4.57
CA ALA A 59 -14.85 -2.88 -5.05
C ALA A 59 -15.89 -3.11 -3.92
N ARG A 60 -15.45 -3.76 -2.84
CA ARG A 60 -16.26 -4.06 -1.66
C ARG A 60 -16.01 -3.09 -0.51
N ASP A 61 -14.75 -2.68 -0.33
CA ASP A 61 -14.31 -2.05 0.90
C ASP A 61 -14.34 -0.51 0.86
N TRP A 62 -14.57 0.12 -0.32
CA TRP A 62 -14.51 1.58 -0.47
C TRP A 62 -15.47 2.33 0.48
N GLU A 63 -16.70 1.84 0.71
CA GLU A 63 -17.67 2.51 1.57
C GLU A 63 -17.17 2.62 3.03
N ARG A 64 -16.56 1.55 3.55
CA ARG A 64 -16.01 1.56 4.91
C ARG A 64 -14.69 2.32 5.02
N LEU A 65 -13.96 2.48 3.92
CA LEU A 65 -12.72 3.26 3.87
C LEU A 65 -13.00 4.76 3.76
N GLU A 66 -14.09 5.18 3.12
CA GLU A 66 -14.39 6.59 2.84
C GLU A 66 -14.27 7.52 4.07
N PRO A 67 -14.92 7.24 5.23
CA PRO A 67 -14.80 8.12 6.40
C PRO A 67 -13.39 8.15 7.00
N LEU A 68 -12.62 7.08 6.87
CA LEU A 68 -11.24 7.00 7.36
C LEU A 68 -10.29 7.78 6.45
N VAL A 69 -10.45 7.64 5.14
CA VAL A 69 -9.70 8.40 4.13
C VAL A 69 -9.92 9.90 4.31
N ALA A 70 -11.16 10.33 4.56
CA ALA A 70 -11.47 11.73 4.83
C ALA A 70 -10.68 12.27 6.04
N GLN A 71 -10.68 11.54 7.17
CA GLN A 71 -9.95 11.92 8.38
C GLN A 71 -8.43 11.98 8.15
N LEU A 72 -7.86 11.01 7.43
CA LEU A 72 -6.42 10.98 7.13
C LEU A 72 -6.00 12.17 6.26
N ARG A 73 -6.83 12.52 5.28
CA ARG A 73 -6.60 13.69 4.42
C ARG A 73 -6.69 15.01 5.19
N GLU A 74 -7.60 15.12 6.17
CA GLU A 74 -7.67 16.28 7.07
C GLU A 74 -6.40 16.44 7.90
N CYS A 75 -5.70 15.35 8.21
CA CYS A 75 -4.37 15.38 8.84
C CYS A 75 -3.25 15.80 7.88
N GLY A 76 -3.55 15.95 6.57
CA GLY A 76 -2.59 16.31 5.54
C GLY A 76 -1.86 15.12 4.90
N ALA A 77 -2.19 13.90 5.27
CA ALA A 77 -1.55 12.71 4.72
C ALA A 77 -2.08 12.36 3.32
N ARG A 78 -1.18 12.00 2.41
CA ARG A 78 -1.52 11.31 1.17
C ARG A 78 -1.94 9.88 1.53
N VAL A 79 -3.10 9.42 1.06
CA VAL A 79 -3.62 8.09 1.41
C VAL A 79 -3.26 7.08 0.34
N SER A 80 -2.58 6.01 0.75
CA SER A 80 -2.28 4.81 -0.02
C SER A 80 -3.04 3.61 0.57
N VAL A 81 -3.39 2.63 -0.26
CA VAL A 81 -4.01 1.38 0.18
C VAL A 81 -3.30 0.17 -0.40
N PHE A 82 -3.10 -0.84 0.43
CA PHE A 82 -2.50 -2.10 0.05
C PHE A 82 -3.52 -2.97 -0.69
N VAL A 83 -3.14 -3.50 -1.86
CA VAL A 83 -4.03 -4.26 -2.74
C VAL A 83 -3.35 -5.52 -3.27
N ASP A 84 -4.12 -6.57 -3.50
CA ASP A 84 -3.61 -7.80 -4.09
C ASP A 84 -3.30 -7.64 -5.57
N PRO A 85 -2.27 -8.35 -6.11
CA PRO A 85 -2.05 -8.46 -7.53
C PRO A 85 -3.25 -9.17 -8.20
N GLY A 86 -3.60 -8.75 -9.41
CA GLY A 86 -4.78 -9.23 -10.14
C GLY A 86 -6.07 -8.45 -9.84
N LEU A 87 -6.09 -7.56 -8.84
CA LEU A 87 -7.22 -6.65 -8.64
C LEU A 87 -7.28 -5.65 -9.81
N THR A 88 -8.46 -5.57 -10.45
CA THR A 88 -8.69 -4.66 -11.60
C THR A 88 -9.96 -3.83 -11.47
N ARG A 89 -10.61 -3.82 -10.29
CA ARG A 89 -11.88 -3.14 -10.02
C ARG A 89 -11.82 -2.36 -8.72
N GLY A 90 -12.72 -1.38 -8.57
CA GLY A 90 -12.84 -0.56 -7.36
C GLY A 90 -11.87 0.63 -7.30
N PHE A 91 -11.02 0.83 -8.31
CA PHE A 91 -10.06 1.92 -8.32
C PHE A 91 -10.70 3.29 -8.58
N GLU A 92 -11.78 3.35 -9.37
CA GLU A 92 -12.53 4.60 -9.60
C GLU A 92 -13.21 5.07 -8.31
N GLU A 93 -13.81 4.14 -7.55
CA GLU A 93 -14.39 4.41 -6.24
C GLU A 93 -13.30 4.85 -5.26
N ALA A 94 -12.17 4.16 -5.22
CA ALA A 94 -11.03 4.51 -4.38
C ALA A 94 -10.52 5.93 -4.68
N HIS A 95 -10.36 6.28 -5.95
CA HIS A 95 -9.97 7.63 -6.35
C HIS A 95 -11.02 8.67 -5.94
N ARG A 96 -12.31 8.37 -6.14
CA ARG A 96 -13.43 9.25 -5.79
C ARG A 96 -13.49 9.58 -4.31
N ILE A 97 -13.21 8.63 -3.41
CA ILE A 97 -13.18 8.88 -1.96
C ILE A 97 -11.89 9.56 -1.49
N GLY A 98 -10.91 9.77 -2.38
CA GLY A 98 -9.70 10.54 -2.11
C GLY A 98 -8.47 9.71 -1.79
N ILE A 99 -8.46 8.41 -2.06
CA ILE A 99 -7.24 7.61 -2.13
C ILE A 99 -6.43 8.13 -3.31
N SER A 100 -5.12 8.32 -3.11
CA SER A 100 -4.21 8.87 -4.11
C SER A 100 -3.30 7.80 -4.72
N ARG A 101 -3.02 6.75 -3.95
CA ARG A 101 -2.09 5.68 -4.31
C ARG A 101 -2.64 4.31 -3.97
N VAL A 102 -2.14 3.32 -4.67
CA VAL A 102 -2.23 1.92 -4.27
C VAL A 102 -0.83 1.35 -4.11
N GLU A 103 -0.66 0.44 -3.16
CA GLU A 103 0.57 -0.34 -3.01
C GLU A 103 0.25 -1.80 -3.34
N ILE A 104 0.86 -2.32 -4.41
CA ILE A 104 0.66 -3.69 -4.86
C ILE A 104 1.44 -4.64 -3.96
N TYR A 105 0.77 -5.64 -3.41
CA TYR A 105 1.40 -6.72 -2.65
C TYR A 105 2.27 -7.60 -3.54
N THR A 106 3.58 -7.57 -3.36
CA THR A 106 4.55 -8.29 -4.19
C THR A 106 5.00 -9.64 -3.63
N GLY A 107 4.48 -10.08 -2.49
CA GLY A 107 4.81 -11.39 -1.91
C GLY A 107 4.59 -12.58 -2.87
N PRO A 108 3.43 -12.70 -3.55
CA PRO A 108 3.22 -13.75 -4.56
C PRO A 108 4.22 -13.72 -5.69
N TYR A 109 4.61 -12.51 -6.15
CA TYR A 109 5.66 -12.35 -7.16
C TYR A 109 7.02 -12.83 -6.63
N ALA A 110 7.42 -12.40 -5.44
CA ALA A 110 8.71 -12.77 -4.86
C ALA A 110 8.83 -14.29 -4.67
N ALA A 111 7.77 -14.94 -4.19
CA ALA A 111 7.71 -16.39 -4.06
C ALA A 111 7.81 -17.10 -5.42
N ALA A 112 7.08 -16.63 -6.43
CA ALA A 112 7.11 -17.18 -7.78
C ALA A 112 8.48 -16.95 -8.47
N PHE A 113 9.12 -15.80 -8.22
CA PHE A 113 10.45 -15.49 -8.71
C PHE A 113 11.49 -16.47 -8.15
N ALA A 114 11.46 -16.71 -6.85
CA ALA A 114 12.33 -17.69 -6.19
C ALA A 114 12.11 -19.12 -6.72
N ALA A 115 10.88 -19.46 -7.14
CA ALA A 115 10.54 -20.74 -7.76
C ALA A 115 10.87 -20.81 -9.27
N GLY A 116 11.33 -19.73 -9.91
CA GLY A 116 11.65 -19.66 -11.33
C GLY A 116 10.42 -19.60 -12.26
N SER A 117 9.27 -19.12 -11.79
CA SER A 117 7.98 -19.11 -12.51
C SER A 117 7.19 -17.82 -12.31
N ALA A 118 7.86 -16.65 -12.42
CA ALA A 118 7.30 -15.35 -12.08
C ALA A 118 6.33 -14.74 -13.10
N GLU A 119 6.21 -15.30 -14.31
CA GLU A 119 5.51 -14.63 -15.43
C GLU A 119 4.05 -14.31 -15.12
N SER A 120 3.31 -15.26 -14.51
CA SER A 120 1.90 -15.06 -14.17
C SER A 120 1.73 -13.99 -13.09
N ALA A 121 2.56 -14.05 -12.03
CA ALA A 121 2.51 -13.08 -10.94
C ALA A 121 2.87 -11.65 -11.42
N LEU A 122 3.82 -11.53 -12.35
CA LEU A 122 4.14 -10.25 -12.98
C LEU A 122 2.97 -9.73 -13.84
N ALA A 123 2.29 -10.62 -14.57
CA ALA A 123 1.12 -10.24 -15.37
C ALA A 123 -0.01 -9.70 -14.48
N ASP A 124 -0.25 -10.33 -13.33
CA ASP A 124 -1.24 -9.89 -12.34
C ASP A 124 -0.86 -8.51 -11.74
N CYS A 125 0.39 -8.31 -11.34
CA CYS A 125 0.87 -7.01 -10.87
C CYS A 125 0.72 -5.92 -11.95
N LEU A 126 1.06 -6.23 -13.20
CA LEU A 126 0.92 -5.30 -14.31
C LEU A 126 -0.54 -4.95 -14.60
N ALA A 127 -1.45 -5.93 -14.51
CA ALA A 127 -2.89 -5.70 -14.68
C ALA A 127 -3.43 -4.74 -13.62
N THR A 128 -3.07 -4.97 -12.35
CA THR A 128 -3.42 -4.08 -11.23
C THR A 128 -2.87 -2.67 -11.43
N ALA A 129 -1.57 -2.56 -11.76
CA ALA A 129 -0.93 -1.26 -11.98
C ALA A 129 -1.60 -0.45 -13.09
N ARG A 130 -1.95 -1.09 -14.21
CA ARG A 130 -2.65 -0.43 -15.32
C ARG A 130 -4.06 0.01 -14.94
N ALA A 131 -4.81 -0.84 -14.24
CA ALA A 131 -6.16 -0.50 -13.79
C ALA A 131 -6.17 0.67 -12.80
N ALA A 132 -5.26 0.67 -11.83
CA ALA A 132 -5.09 1.76 -10.88
C ALA A 132 -4.73 3.08 -11.59
N GLN A 133 -3.75 3.05 -12.51
CA GLN A 133 -3.31 4.21 -13.25
C GLN A 133 -4.41 4.75 -14.17
N ALA A 134 -5.20 3.88 -14.81
CA ALA A 134 -6.34 4.28 -15.63
C ALA A 134 -7.43 5.02 -14.82
N ALA A 135 -7.56 4.70 -13.53
CA ALA A 135 -8.45 5.39 -12.60
C ALA A 135 -7.84 6.67 -11.99
N GLY A 136 -6.61 7.04 -12.34
CA GLY A 136 -5.94 8.24 -11.86
C GLY A 136 -5.17 8.07 -10.55
N LEU A 137 -4.91 6.83 -10.12
CA LEU A 137 -4.12 6.54 -8.94
C LEU A 137 -2.64 6.35 -9.29
N GLU A 138 -1.75 6.78 -8.39
CA GLU A 138 -0.34 6.42 -8.44
C GLU A 138 -0.14 5.00 -7.92
N VAL A 139 0.94 4.35 -8.36
CA VAL A 139 1.22 2.95 -8.04
C VAL A 139 2.53 2.83 -7.30
N ASN A 140 2.45 2.26 -6.10
CA ASN A 140 3.57 1.76 -5.33
C ASN A 140 3.56 0.23 -5.34
N ALA A 141 4.63 -0.39 -4.90
CA ALA A 141 4.73 -1.83 -4.72
C ALA A 141 5.58 -2.17 -3.52
N GLY A 142 5.22 -3.20 -2.79
CA GLY A 142 5.93 -3.57 -1.58
C GLY A 142 5.72 -5.00 -1.16
N HIS A 143 6.55 -5.43 -0.23
CA HIS A 143 6.63 -6.75 0.37
C HIS A 143 7.54 -7.72 -0.39
N ASP A 144 8.55 -8.26 0.30
CA ASP A 144 9.49 -9.28 -0.18
C ASP A 144 10.32 -8.91 -1.43
N LEU A 145 10.35 -7.62 -1.79
CA LEU A 145 11.27 -7.15 -2.82
C LEU A 145 12.69 -7.08 -2.28
N ASP A 146 13.65 -7.57 -3.09
CA ASP A 146 15.07 -7.63 -2.77
C ASP A 146 15.94 -7.22 -3.98
N GLN A 147 17.26 -7.29 -3.82
CA GLN A 147 18.20 -6.91 -4.88
C GLN A 147 18.14 -7.81 -6.11
N ALA A 148 17.68 -9.07 -5.99
CA ALA A 148 17.60 -10.01 -7.10
C ALA A 148 16.31 -9.82 -7.92
N ASN A 149 15.16 -9.62 -7.25
CA ASN A 149 13.85 -9.60 -7.88
C ASN A 149 13.37 -8.19 -8.27
N LEU A 150 13.84 -7.13 -7.62
CA LEU A 150 13.40 -5.74 -7.85
C LEU A 150 13.61 -5.29 -9.31
N GLY A 151 14.79 -5.51 -9.87
CA GLY A 151 15.10 -5.08 -11.24
C GLY A 151 14.20 -5.72 -12.30
N PRO A 152 14.00 -7.05 -12.29
CA PRO A 152 13.02 -7.69 -13.16
C PRO A 152 11.59 -7.17 -12.96
N PHE A 153 11.15 -6.95 -11.70
CA PHE A 153 9.84 -6.41 -11.39
C PHE A 153 9.59 -5.04 -12.02
N LEU A 154 10.49 -4.08 -11.79
CA LEU A 154 10.35 -2.71 -12.32
C LEU A 154 10.38 -2.64 -13.86
N ARG A 155 11.08 -3.55 -14.52
CA ARG A 155 11.03 -3.66 -15.98
C ARG A 155 9.68 -4.16 -16.48
N ALA A 156 9.03 -5.06 -15.74
CA ALA A 156 7.74 -5.63 -16.12
C ALA A 156 6.56 -4.70 -15.75
N VAL A 157 6.69 -3.93 -14.66
CA VAL A 157 5.65 -3.04 -14.13
C VAL A 157 6.19 -1.59 -14.05
N PRO A 158 6.41 -0.92 -15.20
CA PRO A 158 7.02 0.41 -15.25
C PRO A 158 6.14 1.54 -14.68
N GLN A 159 4.91 1.24 -14.29
CA GLN A 159 3.98 2.17 -13.65
C GLN A 159 4.34 2.46 -12.19
N VAL A 160 5.17 1.63 -11.56
CA VAL A 160 5.55 1.76 -10.15
C VAL A 160 6.43 2.99 -9.96
N ALA A 161 5.97 3.91 -9.12
CA ALA A 161 6.67 5.14 -8.79
C ALA A 161 7.57 5.00 -7.54
N GLU A 162 7.19 4.11 -6.62
CA GLU A 162 7.86 3.93 -5.32
C GLU A 162 7.79 2.47 -4.89
N VAL A 163 8.80 1.99 -4.18
CA VAL A 163 8.83 0.64 -3.61
C VAL A 163 9.07 0.67 -2.11
N SER A 164 8.35 -0.19 -1.38
CA SER A 164 8.52 -0.41 0.05
C SER A 164 9.35 -1.68 0.24
N ILE A 165 10.57 -1.55 0.77
CA ILE A 165 11.48 -2.68 1.01
C ILE A 165 11.87 -2.67 2.48
N GLY A 166 11.60 -3.79 3.16
CA GLY A 166 11.84 -3.93 4.59
C GLY A 166 12.76 -5.12 4.91
N HIS A 167 12.19 -6.18 5.44
CA HIS A 167 12.92 -7.32 6.00
C HIS A 167 13.74 -8.16 4.99
N ALA A 168 13.56 -7.96 3.69
CA ALA A 168 14.29 -8.68 2.63
C ALA A 168 15.62 -8.01 2.20
N LEU A 169 16.05 -6.95 2.89
CA LEU A 169 17.32 -6.25 2.65
C LEU A 169 18.50 -6.94 3.33
#